data_eb9ea8b1980023a3c19655d1b6308948
#
_entry.id   eb9ea8b1980023a3c19655d1b6308948
#
_cell.length_a   1.000
_cell.length_b   1.000
_cell.length_c   1.000
_cell.angle_alpha   90.00
_cell.angle_beta   90.00
_cell.angle_gamma   90.00
#
_symmetry.space_group_name_H-M   'P 1'
#
loop_
_entity.id
_entity.type
_entity.pdbx_description
1 polymer ?
#
loop_
_entity_poly.entity_id
_entity_poly.type
_entity_poly.pdbx_seq_one_letter_code
_entity_poly.pdbx_strand_id
1 'polypeptide(L)'
;TCYLIEQYRQDDTAFLGVLSAIRSGHVEEMHYEELARRHTEPAGLPADAPKLFSHNADVDRINATALAKLSGTAKKFKMSSKGKDSLVEGLMRGCLSPEVLELKEGAAVMFTKNSPPASAGRQGRFVNGTLGIVAGWAADGMPIIKTKNGLRITTEPMEWQLEEQGKVRASISQIPLRLAYAMTVHKSQGMSMDAAIMDLSKAFEYGQGYVALSRVRRLSGVYLTGLNQRALE
;
A
#
# COMPACT_ATOMS: atom_id res chain seq x y z
N THR A 1 12.17 -16.62 23.43
CA THR A 1 10.96 -16.03 22.83
C THR A 1 10.91 -14.57 23.24
N CYS A 2 10.88 -13.65 22.27
CA CYS A 2 10.71 -12.21 22.52
C CYS A 2 9.23 -11.87 22.35
N TYR A 3 8.67 -11.16 23.33
CA TYR A 3 7.32 -10.63 23.26
C TYR A 3 7.39 -9.14 22.96
N LEU A 4 6.70 -8.70 21.88
CA LEU A 4 6.51 -7.29 21.57
C LEU A 4 5.31 -6.78 22.38
N ILE A 5 5.53 -5.87 23.32
CA ILE A 5 4.52 -5.38 24.25
C ILE A 5 3.95 -4.04 23.78
N GLU A 6 4.70 -3.27 22.98
CA GLU A 6 4.32 -1.93 22.54
C GLU A 6 3.84 -1.90 21.09
N GLN A 7 2.77 -1.17 20.85
CA GLN A 7 2.22 -0.93 19.52
C GLN A 7 2.44 0.53 19.14
N TYR A 8 3.16 0.76 18.03
CA TYR A 8 3.50 2.10 17.55
C TYR A 8 2.67 2.56 16.36
N ARG A 9 1.83 1.69 15.77
CA ARG A 9 1.07 2.02 14.56
C ARG A 9 -0.23 2.74 14.86
N GLN A 10 -0.97 2.25 15.85
CA GLN A 10 -2.26 2.80 16.27
C GLN A 10 -2.11 3.53 17.61
N ASP A 11 -2.66 4.75 17.68
CA ASP A 11 -2.77 5.57 18.92
C ASP A 11 -4.23 5.74 19.38
N ASP A 12 -5.17 5.08 18.71
CA ASP A 12 -6.61 5.09 18.95
C ASP A 12 -6.99 3.88 19.81
N THR A 13 -7.25 4.10 21.09
CA THR A 13 -7.53 3.03 22.07
C THR A 13 -8.79 2.24 21.77
N ALA A 14 -9.84 2.91 21.27
CA ALA A 14 -11.10 2.24 20.88
C ALA A 14 -10.83 1.30 19.68
N PHE A 15 -10.08 1.77 18.70
CA PHE A 15 -9.71 0.96 17.55
C PHE A 15 -8.79 -0.22 17.91
N LEU A 16 -7.86 -0.01 18.86
CA LEU A 16 -7.03 -1.08 19.40
C LEU A 16 -7.86 -2.16 20.10
N GLY A 17 -8.93 -1.78 20.80
CA GLY A 17 -9.88 -2.71 21.39
C GLY A 17 -10.53 -3.61 20.32
N VAL A 18 -11.05 -3.03 19.24
CA VAL A 18 -11.63 -3.76 18.10
C VAL A 18 -10.60 -4.72 17.48
N LEU A 19 -9.39 -4.23 17.18
CA LEU A 19 -8.35 -5.07 16.58
C LEU A 19 -7.91 -6.22 17.51
N SER A 20 -7.86 -5.98 18.82
CA SER A 20 -7.52 -7.02 19.81
C SER A 20 -8.62 -8.07 19.93
N ALA A 21 -9.88 -7.66 19.89
CA ALA A 21 -11.03 -8.55 19.91
C ALA A 21 -11.03 -9.50 18.69
N ILE A 22 -10.81 -8.96 17.49
CA ILE A 22 -10.69 -9.76 16.26
C ILE A 22 -9.52 -10.74 16.35
N ARG A 23 -8.35 -10.29 16.79
CA ARG A 23 -7.15 -11.13 16.88
C ARG A 23 -7.28 -12.25 17.90
N SER A 24 -8.03 -12.05 18.99
CA SER A 24 -8.26 -13.06 20.02
C SER A 24 -9.46 -13.96 19.74
N GLY A 25 -10.22 -13.69 18.67
CA GLY A 25 -11.45 -14.41 18.36
C GLY A 25 -12.61 -14.13 19.33
N HIS A 26 -12.54 -13.03 20.08
CA HIS A 26 -13.57 -12.63 21.06
C HIS A 26 -14.26 -11.35 20.61
N VAL A 27 -14.90 -11.39 19.42
CA VAL A 27 -15.66 -10.27 18.89
C VAL A 27 -17.05 -10.25 19.48
N GLU A 28 -17.39 -9.15 20.17
CA GLU A 28 -18.71 -8.88 20.75
C GLU A 28 -19.48 -7.91 19.86
N GLU A 29 -20.80 -7.79 20.10
CA GLU A 29 -21.71 -6.90 19.33
C GLU A 29 -21.18 -5.45 19.28
N MET A 30 -20.68 -4.94 20.41
CA MET A 30 -20.12 -3.59 20.49
C MET A 30 -18.98 -3.32 19.48
N HIS A 31 -18.14 -4.33 19.22
CA HIS A 31 -17.04 -4.20 18.26
C HIS A 31 -17.56 -4.14 16.82
N TYR A 32 -18.62 -4.92 16.54
CA TYR A 32 -19.31 -4.89 15.25
C TYR A 32 -19.99 -3.55 15.02
N GLU A 33 -20.71 -3.03 16.01
CA GLU A 33 -21.36 -1.71 15.95
C GLU A 33 -20.35 -0.57 15.69
N GLU A 34 -19.20 -0.58 16.36
CA GLU A 34 -18.13 0.42 16.14
C GLU A 34 -17.64 0.42 14.69
N LEU A 35 -17.47 -0.76 14.09
CA LEU A 35 -17.12 -0.87 12.67
C LEU A 35 -18.29 -0.52 11.76
N ALA A 36 -19.51 -0.91 12.09
CA ALA A 36 -20.71 -0.62 11.31
C ALA A 36 -20.96 0.90 11.18
N ARG A 37 -20.64 1.68 12.22
CA ARG A 37 -20.68 3.16 12.18
C ARG A 37 -19.69 3.76 11.17
N ARG A 38 -18.72 2.98 10.70
CA ARG A 38 -17.76 3.38 9.65
C ARG A 38 -18.28 3.08 8.24
N HIS A 39 -19.48 2.51 8.12
CA HIS A 39 -20.13 2.34 6.82
C HIS A 39 -20.31 3.70 6.16
N THR A 40 -19.88 3.81 4.91
CA THR A 40 -19.87 5.09 4.20
C THR A 40 -20.42 4.90 2.80
N GLU A 41 -21.46 5.63 2.49
CA GLU A 41 -22.04 5.66 1.14
C GLU A 41 -21.04 6.20 0.11
N PRO A 42 -21.14 5.78 -1.16
CA PRO A 42 -20.19 6.16 -2.22
C PRO A 42 -19.90 7.67 -2.33
N ALA A 43 -20.92 8.51 -2.06
CA ALA A 43 -20.80 9.97 -2.12
C ALA A 43 -19.94 10.57 -0.99
N GLY A 44 -19.83 9.87 0.14
CA GLY A 44 -19.04 10.31 1.31
C GLY A 44 -17.61 9.77 1.31
N LEU A 45 -17.20 8.97 0.31
CA LEU A 45 -15.88 8.37 0.27
C LEU A 45 -14.80 9.41 -0.13
N PRO A 46 -13.66 9.45 0.59
CA PRO A 46 -12.56 10.33 0.22
C PRO A 46 -11.92 9.89 -1.10
N ALA A 47 -11.84 10.83 -2.05
CA ALA A 47 -11.33 10.55 -3.40
C ALA A 47 -9.85 10.12 -3.44
N ASP A 48 -9.08 10.49 -2.43
CA ASP A 48 -7.64 10.27 -2.32
C ASP A 48 -7.25 9.09 -1.41
N ALA A 49 -8.24 8.40 -0.82
CA ALA A 49 -7.99 7.20 -0.03
C ALA A 49 -7.89 5.95 -0.93
N PRO A 50 -6.86 5.10 -0.73
CA PRO A 50 -6.73 3.87 -1.47
C PRO A 50 -7.87 2.90 -1.14
N LYS A 51 -8.30 2.15 -2.17
CA LYS A 51 -9.29 1.10 -2.01
C LYS A 51 -8.61 -0.23 -1.74
N LEU A 52 -9.00 -0.91 -0.66
CA LEU A 52 -8.50 -2.24 -0.31
C LEU A 52 -9.52 -3.31 -0.73
N PHE A 53 -9.05 -4.27 -1.52
CA PHE A 53 -9.85 -5.39 -2.02
C PHE A 53 -9.27 -6.74 -1.58
N SER A 54 -10.13 -7.73 -1.48
CA SER A 54 -9.72 -9.12 -1.23
C SER A 54 -9.03 -9.76 -2.44
N HIS A 55 -9.36 -9.35 -3.67
CA HIS A 55 -8.89 -9.98 -4.92
C HIS A 55 -8.11 -9.05 -5.84
N ASN A 56 -7.12 -9.61 -6.60
CA ASN A 56 -6.27 -8.86 -7.53
C ASN A 56 -7.02 -8.35 -8.78
N ALA A 57 -7.95 -9.11 -9.33
CA ALA A 57 -8.59 -8.79 -10.61
C ALA A 57 -9.26 -7.40 -10.63
N ASP A 58 -9.91 -7.03 -9.54
CA ASP A 58 -10.54 -5.71 -9.43
C ASP A 58 -9.51 -4.58 -9.27
N VAL A 59 -8.40 -4.85 -8.59
CA VAL A 59 -7.33 -3.87 -8.33
C VAL A 59 -6.70 -3.39 -9.63
N ASP A 60 -6.31 -4.30 -10.51
CA ASP A 60 -5.62 -3.95 -11.75
C ASP A 60 -6.58 -3.18 -12.69
N ARG A 61 -7.84 -3.60 -12.79
CA ARG A 61 -8.88 -2.91 -13.57
C ARG A 61 -9.14 -1.49 -13.05
N ILE A 62 -9.26 -1.31 -11.73
CA ILE A 62 -9.51 0.01 -11.13
C ILE A 62 -8.31 0.94 -11.36
N ASN A 63 -7.09 0.46 -11.12
CA ASN A 63 -5.88 1.25 -11.34
C ASN A 63 -5.73 1.65 -12.82
N ALA A 64 -5.93 0.72 -13.75
CA ALA A 64 -5.86 1.01 -15.18
C ALA A 64 -6.94 2.01 -15.63
N THR A 65 -8.18 1.83 -15.16
CA THR A 65 -9.29 2.74 -15.46
C THR A 65 -9.04 4.15 -14.91
N ALA A 66 -8.54 4.26 -13.69
CA ALA A 66 -8.22 5.54 -13.07
C ALA A 66 -7.07 6.25 -13.81
N LEU A 67 -6.02 5.52 -14.18
CA LEU A 67 -4.91 6.06 -14.96
C LEU A 67 -5.36 6.52 -16.36
N ALA A 68 -6.26 5.77 -17.01
CA ALA A 68 -6.78 6.10 -18.33
C ALA A 68 -7.58 7.42 -18.34
N LYS A 69 -8.26 7.75 -17.24
CA LYS A 69 -9.03 9.01 -17.09
C LYS A 69 -8.15 10.26 -17.00
N LEU A 70 -6.89 10.11 -16.66
CA LEU A 70 -5.97 11.24 -16.61
C LEU A 70 -5.57 11.66 -18.03
N SER A 71 -5.47 12.97 -18.25
CA SER A 71 -4.93 13.55 -19.48
C SER A 71 -3.41 13.30 -19.61
N GLY A 72 -2.89 13.50 -20.81
CA GLY A 72 -1.47 13.40 -21.13
C GLY A 72 -0.98 11.99 -21.44
N THR A 73 0.26 11.92 -21.88
CA THR A 73 0.91 10.66 -22.31
C THR A 73 1.48 9.92 -21.11
N ALA A 74 1.25 8.61 -21.06
CA ALA A 74 1.83 7.77 -20.03
C ALA A 74 3.32 7.55 -20.26
N LYS A 75 4.13 7.69 -19.21
CA LYS A 75 5.52 7.24 -19.19
C LYS A 75 5.59 5.83 -18.63
N LYS A 76 6.42 4.98 -19.26
CA LYS A 76 6.59 3.57 -18.91
C LYS A 76 8.01 3.35 -18.40
N PHE A 77 8.10 2.69 -17.24
CA PHE A 77 9.35 2.29 -16.62
C PHE A 77 9.38 0.77 -16.54
N LYS A 78 10.34 0.16 -17.23
CA LYS A 78 10.51 -1.30 -17.22
C LYS A 78 11.49 -1.70 -16.15
N MET A 79 11.18 -2.75 -15.41
CA MET A 79 12.08 -3.39 -14.46
C MET A 79 13.27 -3.99 -15.21
N SER A 80 14.47 -3.77 -14.71
CA SER A 80 15.66 -4.48 -15.15
C SER A 80 16.00 -5.59 -14.16
N SER A 81 16.63 -6.66 -14.63
CA SER A 81 16.99 -7.80 -13.81
C SER A 81 18.39 -8.32 -14.14
N LYS A 82 19.05 -8.93 -13.14
CA LYS A 82 20.33 -9.61 -13.28
C LYS A 82 20.33 -10.89 -12.43
N GLY A 83 20.91 -11.97 -12.93
CA GLY A 83 21.02 -13.23 -12.23
C GLY A 83 20.28 -14.37 -12.91
N LYS A 84 20.15 -15.52 -12.22
CA LYS A 84 19.46 -16.70 -12.74
C LYS A 84 17.95 -16.47 -12.73
N ASP A 85 17.25 -16.84 -13.81
CA ASP A 85 15.82 -16.58 -14.03
C ASP A 85 14.94 -17.00 -12.85
N SER A 86 15.14 -18.20 -12.31
CA SER A 86 14.35 -18.69 -11.17
C SER A 86 14.49 -17.84 -9.89
N LEU A 87 15.67 -17.23 -9.67
CA LEU A 87 15.90 -16.33 -8.54
C LEU A 87 15.31 -14.94 -8.81
N VAL A 88 15.43 -14.46 -10.04
CA VAL A 88 14.80 -13.21 -10.51
C VAL A 88 13.29 -13.29 -10.37
N GLU A 89 12.64 -14.36 -10.81
CA GLU A 89 11.21 -14.59 -10.64
C GLU A 89 10.79 -14.58 -9.17
N GLY A 90 11.62 -15.15 -8.29
CA GLY A 90 11.39 -15.09 -6.84
C GLY A 90 11.39 -13.67 -6.31
N LEU A 91 12.36 -12.84 -6.73
CA LEU A 91 12.43 -11.41 -6.38
C LEU A 91 11.25 -10.63 -6.94
N MET A 92 10.85 -10.87 -8.20
CA MET A 92 9.72 -10.20 -8.84
C MET A 92 8.40 -10.49 -8.12
N ARG A 93 8.15 -11.74 -7.69
CA ARG A 93 6.98 -12.12 -6.90
C ARG A 93 6.90 -11.40 -5.56
N GLY A 94 8.03 -11.18 -4.92
CA GLY A 94 8.13 -10.44 -3.64
C GLY A 94 8.14 -8.91 -3.81
N CYS A 95 8.34 -8.40 -5.02
CA CYS A 95 8.41 -6.96 -5.28
C CYS A 95 7.01 -6.35 -5.41
N LEU A 96 6.76 -5.28 -4.67
CA LEU A 96 5.49 -4.54 -4.75
C LEU A 96 5.40 -3.61 -5.97
N SER A 97 6.54 -3.18 -6.54
CA SER A 97 6.58 -2.42 -7.79
C SER A 97 6.29 -3.34 -8.97
N PRO A 98 5.47 -2.92 -9.95
CA PRO A 98 5.16 -3.74 -11.11
C PRO A 98 6.36 -3.85 -12.07
N GLU A 99 6.41 -4.92 -12.86
CA GLU A 99 7.42 -5.12 -13.90
C GLU A 99 7.42 -3.98 -14.92
N VAL A 100 6.24 -3.52 -15.32
CA VAL A 100 6.04 -2.34 -16.14
C VAL A 100 5.20 -1.35 -15.36
N LEU A 101 5.83 -0.27 -14.90
CA LEU A 101 5.16 0.82 -14.21
C LEU A 101 4.75 1.88 -15.23
N GLU A 102 3.45 2.13 -15.36
CA GLU A 102 2.91 3.20 -16.19
C GLU A 102 2.41 4.34 -15.30
N LEU A 103 2.85 5.56 -15.58
CA LEU A 103 2.50 6.76 -14.82
C LEU A 103 2.09 7.91 -15.75
N LYS A 104 1.14 8.71 -15.29
CA LYS A 104 0.79 10.03 -15.85
C LYS A 104 0.91 11.08 -14.77
N GLU A 105 1.07 12.34 -15.15
CA GLU A 105 0.93 13.44 -14.20
C GLU A 105 -0.46 13.42 -13.58
N GLY A 106 -0.54 13.69 -12.27
CA GLY A 106 -1.77 13.55 -11.48
C GLY A 106 -2.07 12.12 -11.00
N ALA A 107 -1.30 11.11 -11.40
CA ALA A 107 -1.55 9.74 -10.95
C ALA A 107 -1.29 9.58 -9.45
N ALA A 108 -2.26 8.96 -8.74
CA ALA A 108 -2.08 8.56 -7.36
C ALA A 108 -1.13 7.36 -7.28
N VAL A 109 -0.09 7.50 -6.47
CA VAL A 109 0.97 6.51 -6.32
C VAL A 109 1.30 6.25 -4.85
N MET A 110 1.96 5.14 -4.62
CA MET A 110 2.47 4.74 -3.33
C MET A 110 3.91 4.25 -3.46
N PHE A 111 4.75 4.62 -2.51
CA PHE A 111 6.09 4.07 -2.39
C PHE A 111 6.06 2.62 -1.92
N THR A 112 6.88 1.78 -2.54
CA THR A 112 6.92 0.32 -2.33
C THR A 112 8.16 -0.15 -1.57
N LYS A 113 9.02 0.80 -1.18
CA LYS A 113 10.26 0.54 -0.44
C LYS A 113 10.54 1.72 0.48
N ASN A 114 11.31 1.50 1.54
CA ASN A 114 11.81 2.58 2.39
C ASN A 114 12.96 3.31 1.69
N SER A 115 13.01 4.64 1.83
CA SER A 115 14.18 5.41 1.38
C SER A 115 15.43 4.93 2.12
N PRO A 116 16.60 4.92 1.46
CA PRO A 116 17.86 4.69 2.15
C PRO A 116 18.04 5.69 3.30
N PRO A 117 18.82 5.33 4.35
CA PRO A 117 19.22 6.29 5.38
C PRO A 117 19.80 7.54 4.72
N ALA A 118 19.59 8.73 5.29
CA ALA A 118 20.06 9.98 4.73
C ALA A 118 21.59 10.06 4.77
N SER A 119 22.24 9.41 3.81
CA SER A 119 23.62 9.62 3.45
C SER A 119 23.64 10.56 2.25
N ALA A 120 24.24 11.75 2.44
CA ALA A 120 24.56 12.73 1.41
C ALA A 120 23.36 13.35 0.65
N GLY A 121 22.72 14.37 1.21
CA GLY A 121 22.09 15.43 0.42
C GLY A 121 20.79 15.11 -0.32
N ARG A 122 20.21 13.91 -0.17
CA ARG A 122 18.95 13.54 -0.83
C ARG A 122 17.75 14.07 -0.06
N GLN A 123 16.97 14.90 -0.72
CA GLN A 123 15.73 15.47 -0.18
C GLN A 123 14.67 14.40 -0.02
N GLY A 124 14.18 14.25 1.21
CA GLY A 124 12.93 13.59 1.53
C GLY A 124 13.03 12.12 1.90
N ARG A 125 12.61 11.80 3.13
CA ARG A 125 12.41 10.42 3.58
C ARG A 125 11.01 9.96 3.22
N PHE A 126 10.91 8.78 2.63
CA PHE A 126 9.66 8.06 2.44
C PHE A 126 9.80 6.64 3.01
N VAL A 127 8.69 6.08 3.40
CA VAL A 127 8.60 4.69 3.84
C VAL A 127 7.65 3.93 2.92
N ASN A 128 7.74 2.62 2.93
CA ASN A 128 6.78 1.76 2.24
C ASN A 128 5.36 2.09 2.70
N GLY A 129 4.45 2.34 1.75
CA GLY A 129 3.09 2.79 2.02
C GLY A 129 2.90 4.32 1.99
N THR A 130 3.96 5.13 1.88
CA THR A 130 3.82 6.58 1.72
C THR A 130 3.05 6.90 0.44
N LEU A 131 1.93 7.61 0.57
CA LEU A 131 1.08 8.02 -0.55
C LEU A 131 1.49 9.38 -1.11
N GLY A 132 1.29 9.55 -2.41
CA GLY A 132 1.52 10.81 -3.11
C GLY A 132 0.89 10.84 -4.49
N ILE A 133 1.12 11.94 -5.18
CA ILE A 133 0.64 12.20 -6.55
C ILE A 133 1.85 12.52 -7.42
N VAL A 134 1.87 12.01 -8.64
CA VAL A 134 2.87 12.41 -9.65
C VAL A 134 2.67 13.89 -9.97
N ALA A 135 3.56 14.73 -9.51
CA ALA A 135 3.50 16.20 -9.66
C ALA A 135 4.24 16.72 -10.90
N GLY A 136 4.86 15.82 -11.66
CA GLY A 136 5.61 16.14 -12.87
C GLY A 136 6.82 15.22 -13.02
N TRP A 137 7.78 15.68 -13.85
CA TRP A 137 8.94 14.91 -14.26
C TRP A 137 10.20 15.74 -14.07
N ALA A 138 11.27 15.13 -13.63
CA ALA A 138 12.59 15.73 -13.58
C ALA A 138 13.20 15.80 -14.98
N ALA A 139 14.32 16.53 -15.14
CA ALA A 139 15.00 16.71 -16.42
C ALA A 139 15.45 15.40 -17.07
N ASP A 140 15.80 14.40 -16.26
CA ASP A 140 16.15 13.03 -16.68
C ASP A 140 14.93 12.14 -16.94
N GLY A 141 13.71 12.69 -16.81
CA GLY A 141 12.46 11.98 -17.02
C GLY A 141 11.95 11.20 -15.82
N MET A 142 12.65 11.24 -14.68
CA MET A 142 12.20 10.55 -13.45
C MET A 142 10.97 11.22 -12.83
N PRO A 143 10.07 10.46 -12.20
CA PRO A 143 8.86 11.01 -11.61
C PRO A 143 9.16 11.83 -10.35
N ILE A 144 8.51 13.00 -10.24
CA ILE A 144 8.51 13.84 -9.04
C ILE A 144 7.19 13.59 -8.31
N ILE A 145 7.26 13.09 -7.08
CA ILE A 145 6.09 12.76 -6.28
C ILE A 145 5.87 13.85 -5.22
N LYS A 146 4.66 14.40 -5.18
CA LYS A 146 4.19 15.26 -4.09
C LYS A 146 3.42 14.40 -3.09
N THR A 147 3.96 14.25 -1.90
CA THR A 147 3.32 13.49 -0.80
C THR A 147 2.20 14.30 -0.14
N LYS A 148 1.35 13.67 0.68
CA LYS A 148 0.25 14.34 1.40
C LYS A 148 0.71 15.46 2.31
N ASN A 149 1.89 15.35 2.92
CA ASN A 149 2.49 16.40 3.75
C ASN A 149 3.20 17.49 2.94
N GLY A 150 3.02 17.52 1.62
CA GLY A 150 3.53 18.55 0.73
C GLY A 150 4.99 18.36 0.28
N LEU A 151 5.70 17.34 0.76
CA LEU A 151 7.07 17.05 0.37
C LEU A 151 7.14 16.63 -1.11
N ARG A 152 8.09 17.19 -1.85
CA ARG A 152 8.38 16.81 -3.25
C ARG A 152 9.61 15.92 -3.30
N ILE A 153 9.46 14.74 -3.86
CA ILE A 153 10.50 13.71 -3.93
C ILE A 153 10.71 13.31 -5.38
N THR A 154 11.91 13.53 -5.90
CA THR A 154 12.33 12.95 -7.17
C THR A 154 12.70 11.49 -6.91
N THR A 155 12.05 10.57 -7.61
CA THR A 155 12.30 9.14 -7.44
C THR A 155 13.39 8.68 -8.40
N GLU A 156 14.14 7.68 -7.97
CA GLU A 156 15.17 6.99 -8.76
C GLU A 156 14.90 5.49 -8.70
N PRO A 157 15.39 4.70 -9.69
CA PRO A 157 15.35 3.26 -9.60
C PRO A 157 16.05 2.76 -8.33
N MET A 158 15.44 1.79 -7.66
CA MET A 158 15.99 1.12 -6.49
C MET A 158 16.15 -0.37 -6.76
N GLU A 159 17.16 -0.96 -6.16
CA GLU A 159 17.44 -2.39 -6.32
C GLU A 159 16.85 -3.22 -5.18
N TRP A 160 16.34 -4.41 -5.54
CA TRP A 160 16.05 -5.53 -4.64
C TRP A 160 17.01 -6.64 -4.98
N GLN A 161 17.74 -7.13 -3.97
CA GLN A 161 18.84 -8.09 -4.16
C GLN A 161 18.58 -9.34 -3.33
N LEU A 162 18.94 -10.48 -3.89
CA LEU A 162 19.08 -11.76 -3.18
C LEU A 162 20.55 -12.02 -2.95
N GLU A 163 20.96 -12.02 -1.70
CA GLU A 163 22.31 -12.30 -1.28
C GLU A 163 22.41 -13.69 -0.62
N GLU A 164 23.42 -14.44 -1.02
CA GLU A 164 23.81 -15.69 -0.37
C GLU A 164 25.30 -15.66 -0.09
N GLN A 165 25.70 -15.93 1.14
CA GLN A 165 27.11 -15.96 1.58
C GLN A 165 27.89 -14.68 1.18
N GLY A 166 27.25 -13.50 1.32
CA GLY A 166 27.86 -12.21 0.99
C GLY A 166 28.01 -11.91 -0.51
N LYS A 167 27.41 -12.73 -1.39
CA LYS A 167 27.42 -12.53 -2.84
C LYS A 167 26.00 -12.29 -3.35
N VAL A 168 25.82 -11.25 -4.17
CA VAL A 168 24.56 -11.00 -4.87
C VAL A 168 24.36 -12.08 -5.94
N ARG A 169 23.30 -12.89 -5.80
CA ARG A 169 22.93 -13.97 -6.73
C ARG A 169 21.96 -13.52 -7.79
N ALA A 170 21.07 -12.63 -7.44
CA ALA A 170 20.11 -12.00 -8.35
C ALA A 170 19.77 -10.60 -7.86
N SER A 171 19.41 -9.72 -8.78
CA SER A 171 18.87 -8.39 -8.46
C SER A 171 17.83 -7.99 -9.49
N ILE A 172 16.88 -7.15 -9.05
CA ILE A 172 15.95 -6.44 -9.91
C ILE A 172 16.02 -4.95 -9.55
N SER A 173 15.84 -4.08 -10.55
CA SER A 173 15.82 -2.64 -10.36
C SER A 173 14.57 -2.03 -10.99
N GLN A 174 13.84 -1.22 -10.24
CA GLN A 174 12.63 -0.53 -10.67
C GLN A 174 12.43 0.77 -9.88
N ILE A 175 11.65 1.69 -10.41
CA ILE A 175 11.14 2.83 -9.64
C ILE A 175 10.30 2.29 -8.47
N PRO A 176 10.58 2.70 -7.21
CA PRO A 176 9.91 2.16 -6.02
C PRO A 176 8.49 2.71 -5.85
N LEU A 177 7.68 2.62 -6.90
CA LEU A 177 6.31 3.13 -6.96
C LEU A 177 5.35 2.08 -7.53
N ARG A 178 4.08 2.25 -7.17
CA ARG A 178 2.93 1.61 -7.82
C ARG A 178 1.74 2.55 -7.82
N LEU A 179 0.75 2.32 -8.69
CA LEU A 179 -0.53 3.02 -8.62
C LEU A 179 -1.24 2.70 -7.30
N ALA A 180 -1.89 3.70 -6.72
CA ALA A 180 -2.48 3.63 -5.38
C ALA A 180 -3.99 3.94 -5.34
N TYR A 181 -4.70 3.82 -6.45
CA TYR A 181 -6.16 3.92 -6.46
C TYR A 181 -6.83 2.71 -5.81
N ALA A 182 -6.24 1.53 -6.02
CA ALA A 182 -6.66 0.28 -5.40
C ALA A 182 -5.47 -0.64 -5.14
N MET A 183 -5.58 -1.48 -4.10
CA MET A 183 -4.62 -2.53 -3.79
C MET A 183 -5.29 -3.71 -3.09
N THR A 184 -4.65 -4.87 -3.07
CA THR A 184 -5.16 -5.99 -2.27
C THR A 184 -4.76 -5.88 -0.81
N VAL A 185 -5.59 -6.44 0.07
CA VAL A 185 -5.30 -6.56 1.50
C VAL A 185 -3.93 -7.21 1.72
N HIS A 186 -3.60 -8.29 0.99
CA HIS A 186 -2.29 -8.96 1.09
C HIS A 186 -1.12 -8.03 0.74
N LYS A 187 -1.22 -7.27 -0.35
CA LYS A 187 -0.17 -6.33 -0.76
C LYS A 187 -0.06 -5.10 0.16
N SER A 188 -1.06 -4.85 1.00
CA SER A 188 -1.03 -3.80 2.02
C SER A 188 -0.31 -4.22 3.31
N GLN A 189 0.07 -5.49 3.46
CA GLN A 189 0.81 -5.95 4.64
C GLN A 189 2.12 -5.17 4.83
N GLY A 190 2.43 -4.83 6.09
CA GLY A 190 3.60 -4.01 6.41
C GLY A 190 3.43 -2.51 6.20
N MET A 191 2.34 -2.06 5.57
CA MET A 191 2.06 -0.64 5.34
C MET A 191 1.29 0.00 6.50
N SER A 192 1.36 1.34 6.59
CA SER A 192 0.53 2.15 7.48
C SER A 192 -0.12 3.26 6.67
N MET A 193 -1.44 3.41 6.83
CA MET A 193 -2.26 4.34 6.07
C MET A 193 -3.04 5.24 7.04
N ASP A 194 -3.19 6.51 6.67
CA ASP A 194 -4.04 7.43 7.45
C ASP A 194 -5.53 7.19 7.17
N ALA A 195 -5.86 6.74 5.94
CA ALA A 195 -7.22 6.39 5.54
C ALA A 195 -7.21 5.27 4.50
N ALA A 196 -8.26 4.43 4.49
CA ALA A 196 -8.50 3.43 3.45
C ALA A 196 -10.00 3.14 3.30
N ILE A 197 -10.42 2.90 2.06
CA ILE A 197 -11.76 2.44 1.72
C ILE A 197 -11.69 0.91 1.60
N MET A 198 -12.57 0.18 2.29
CA MET A 198 -12.54 -1.27 2.37
C MET A 198 -13.90 -1.87 2.04
N ASP A 199 -13.92 -2.83 1.12
CA ASP A 199 -15.05 -3.72 0.95
C ASP A 199 -14.71 -5.08 1.56
N LEU A 200 -15.25 -5.33 2.73
CA LEU A 200 -15.09 -6.58 3.47
C LEU A 200 -16.32 -7.49 3.38
N SER A 201 -17.29 -7.15 2.50
CA SER A 201 -18.50 -7.97 2.30
C SER A 201 -18.21 -9.37 1.74
N LYS A 202 -17.10 -9.48 0.99
CA LYS A 202 -16.64 -10.72 0.36
C LYS A 202 -15.38 -11.30 1.02
N ALA A 203 -15.10 -10.94 2.26
CA ALA A 203 -14.01 -11.56 3.00
C ALA A 203 -14.31 -13.06 3.18
N PHE A 204 -13.36 -13.92 2.81
CA PHE A 204 -13.53 -15.38 2.80
C PHE A 204 -12.42 -16.11 3.58
N GLU A 205 -11.30 -15.45 3.85
CA GLU A 205 -10.20 -16.00 4.63
C GLU A 205 -10.23 -15.45 6.06
N TYR A 206 -10.00 -16.33 7.03
CA TYR A 206 -9.82 -15.92 8.43
C TYR A 206 -8.69 -14.90 8.57
N GLY A 207 -8.89 -13.90 9.41
CA GLY A 207 -7.92 -12.83 9.65
C GLY A 207 -7.81 -11.78 8.54
N GLN A 208 -8.49 -11.93 7.40
CA GLN A 208 -8.40 -10.97 6.28
C GLN A 208 -8.90 -9.58 6.69
N GLY A 209 -10.00 -9.52 7.45
CA GLY A 209 -10.49 -8.25 7.99
C GLY A 209 -9.53 -7.62 8.97
N TYR A 210 -8.93 -8.41 9.88
CA TYR A 210 -7.88 -7.92 10.78
C TYR A 210 -6.71 -7.32 10.00
N VAL A 211 -6.22 -8.02 8.96
CA VAL A 211 -5.12 -7.52 8.13
C VAL A 211 -5.49 -6.20 7.47
N ALA A 212 -6.70 -6.07 6.90
CA ALA A 212 -7.16 -4.84 6.25
C ALA A 212 -7.28 -3.68 7.27
N LEU A 213 -8.03 -3.88 8.34
CA LEU A 213 -8.28 -2.87 9.38
C LEU A 213 -6.99 -2.41 10.03
N SER A 214 -6.10 -3.35 10.39
CA SER A 214 -4.81 -3.04 11.02
C SER A 214 -3.85 -2.22 10.15
N ARG A 215 -4.16 -1.96 8.87
CA ARG A 215 -3.38 -1.05 8.00
C ARG A 215 -3.62 0.40 8.35
N VAL A 216 -4.77 0.76 8.88
CA VAL A 216 -5.15 2.14 9.18
C VAL A 216 -4.73 2.52 10.60
N ARG A 217 -4.29 3.75 10.79
CA ARG A 217 -3.79 4.23 12.09
C ARG A 217 -4.89 4.47 13.10
N ARG A 218 -6.05 4.97 12.66
CA ARG A 218 -7.18 5.36 13.50
C ARG A 218 -8.49 4.89 12.91
N LEU A 219 -9.48 4.61 13.75
CA LEU A 219 -10.81 4.23 13.32
C LEU A 219 -11.45 5.27 12.40
N SER A 220 -11.16 6.56 12.63
CA SER A 220 -11.66 7.66 11.79
C SER A 220 -11.20 7.60 10.34
N GLY A 221 -10.09 6.91 10.06
CA GLY A 221 -9.58 6.68 8.70
C GLY A 221 -10.13 5.43 8.02
N VAL A 222 -10.94 4.64 8.71
CA VAL A 222 -11.60 3.45 8.13
C VAL A 222 -12.90 3.88 7.46
N TYR A 223 -13.06 3.57 6.17
CA TYR A 223 -14.27 3.77 5.37
C TYR A 223 -14.72 2.40 4.85
N LEU A 224 -15.83 1.88 5.35
CA LEU A 224 -16.36 0.59 4.96
C LEU A 224 -17.47 0.77 3.91
N THR A 225 -17.38 0.08 2.79
CA THR A 225 -18.46 -0.01 1.80
C THR A 225 -19.23 -1.32 1.91
N GLY A 226 -18.70 -2.27 2.66
CA GLY A 226 -19.34 -3.54 2.99
C GLY A 226 -18.57 -4.24 4.11
N LEU A 227 -19.30 -4.93 4.97
CA LEU A 227 -18.76 -5.70 6.09
C LEU A 227 -19.58 -6.98 6.23
N ASN A 228 -18.93 -8.13 6.31
CA ASN A 228 -19.58 -9.38 6.74
C ASN A 228 -18.97 -9.87 8.06
N GLN A 229 -19.70 -10.72 8.77
CA GLN A 229 -19.27 -11.23 10.07
C GLN A 229 -17.96 -12.02 9.96
N ARG A 230 -17.77 -12.78 8.87
CA ARG A 230 -16.56 -13.58 8.64
C ARG A 230 -15.28 -12.74 8.50
N ALA A 231 -15.40 -11.46 8.16
CA ALA A 231 -14.26 -10.55 8.13
C ALA A 231 -13.67 -10.30 9.52
N LEU A 232 -14.41 -10.58 10.58
CA LEU A 232 -14.04 -10.35 11.99
C LEU A 232 -13.60 -11.64 12.71
N GLU A 233 -13.55 -12.77 12.01
CA GLU A 233 -13.10 -14.08 12.51
C GLU A 233 -11.60 -14.33 12.28
#